data_f744194d277e7f55ea6925cc3e2cc515
#
_entry.id   f744194d277e7f55ea6925cc3e2cc515
#
_cell.length_a   1.000
_cell.length_b   1.000
_cell.length_c   1.000
_cell.angle_alpha   90.00
_cell.angle_beta   90.00
_cell.angle_gamma   90.00
#
_symmetry.space_group_name_H-M   'P 1'
#
loop_
_entity.id
_entity.type
_entity.pdbx_description
1 polymer ?
#
loop_
_entity_poly.entity_id
_entity_poly.type
_entity_poly.pdbx_seq_one_letter_code
_entity_poly.pdbx_strand_id
1 'polypeptide(L)'
;MKKTKLKFGVIGSGSWGTALIKILSENNDEINWYIRNKDNIDFITKNSHNPNYLSSVELKLKKIKISENINDVVGNSDVIIIAVPSEYVNKEMKKIEVDISDKIIMCALKGLVPETNLLFGEHMQKHYNVSIDNFLVIGGPCHAEEVALEKLSYLTIGSSNLSLCKLISAKFKCKYINVKASDDVI
;
A
#
# COMPACT_ATOMS: atom_id res chain seq x y z
N MET A 1 10.63 -19.78 15.10
CA MET A 1 10.28 -18.37 14.88
C MET A 1 8.76 -18.29 14.70
N LYS A 2 8.04 -17.56 15.59
CA LYS A 2 6.62 -17.26 15.36
C LYS A 2 6.51 -16.47 14.05
N LYS A 3 5.77 -16.97 13.07
CA LYS A 3 5.39 -16.18 11.87
C LYS A 3 4.63 -14.96 12.38
N THR A 4 5.28 -13.83 12.43
CA THR A 4 4.64 -12.57 12.80
C THR A 4 3.63 -12.27 11.71
N LYS A 5 2.35 -12.30 12.05
CA LYS A 5 1.26 -12.00 11.11
C LYS A 5 1.23 -10.48 10.95
N LEU A 6 1.92 -9.96 9.91
CA LEU A 6 1.92 -8.54 9.61
C LEU A 6 0.54 -8.10 9.09
N LYS A 7 0.06 -6.95 9.58
CA LYS A 7 -1.14 -6.28 9.13
C LYS A 7 -0.78 -5.17 8.17
N PHE A 8 -1.44 -5.16 7.03
CA PHE A 8 -1.21 -4.18 5.98
C PHE A 8 -2.29 -3.09 6.02
N GLY A 9 -1.87 -1.82 5.91
CA GLY A 9 -2.74 -0.69 5.67
C GLY A 9 -2.47 -0.10 4.29
N VAL A 10 -3.51 0.16 3.51
CA VAL A 10 -3.40 0.82 2.20
C VAL A 10 -4.07 2.17 2.27
N ILE A 11 -3.31 3.23 1.97
CA ILE A 11 -3.78 4.60 1.91
C ILE A 11 -3.98 4.97 0.45
N GLY A 12 -5.25 5.09 0.04
CA GLY A 12 -5.66 5.41 -1.34
C GLY A 12 -6.55 4.36 -1.97
N SER A 13 -7.55 4.82 -2.73
CA SER A 13 -8.59 4.00 -3.34
C SER A 13 -8.69 4.15 -4.86
N GLY A 14 -7.63 4.65 -5.50
CA GLY A 14 -7.49 4.70 -6.95
C GLY A 14 -7.24 3.31 -7.58
N SER A 15 -6.98 3.26 -8.88
CA SER A 15 -6.70 2.00 -9.60
C SER A 15 -5.60 1.20 -8.93
N TRP A 16 -4.45 1.84 -8.63
CA TRP A 16 -3.33 1.14 -8.02
C TRP A 16 -3.61 0.69 -6.57
N GLY A 17 -4.26 1.53 -5.75
CA GLY A 17 -4.69 1.13 -4.39
C GLY A 17 -5.62 -0.08 -4.42
N THR A 18 -6.60 -0.09 -5.33
CA THR A 18 -7.53 -1.22 -5.52
C THR A 18 -6.80 -2.49 -5.98
N ALA A 19 -5.83 -2.36 -6.90
CA ALA A 19 -5.00 -3.49 -7.34
C ALA A 19 -4.16 -4.06 -6.19
N LEU A 20 -3.57 -3.21 -5.35
CA LEU A 20 -2.80 -3.63 -4.18
C LEU A 20 -3.66 -4.37 -3.15
N ILE A 21 -4.88 -3.90 -2.90
CA ILE A 21 -5.86 -4.61 -2.05
C ILE A 21 -6.16 -6.00 -2.61
N LYS A 22 -6.39 -6.11 -3.94
CA LYS A 22 -6.60 -7.41 -4.61
C LYS A 22 -5.41 -8.34 -4.40
N ILE A 23 -4.17 -7.88 -4.70
CA ILE A 23 -2.95 -8.67 -4.56
C ILE A 23 -2.77 -9.13 -3.10
N LEU A 24 -2.86 -8.21 -2.15
CA LEU A 24 -2.66 -8.51 -0.73
C LEU A 24 -3.67 -9.53 -0.21
N SER A 25 -4.92 -9.47 -0.67
CA SER A 25 -5.97 -10.38 -0.22
C SER A 25 -5.77 -11.83 -0.67
N GLU A 26 -4.81 -12.12 -1.58
CA GLU A 26 -4.44 -13.49 -1.91
C GLU A 26 -3.73 -14.18 -0.73
N ASN A 27 -2.80 -13.49 -0.04
CA ASN A 27 -1.91 -14.08 0.95
C ASN A 27 -2.09 -13.55 2.37
N ASN A 28 -2.95 -12.55 2.59
CA ASN A 28 -3.16 -11.94 3.89
C ASN A 28 -4.63 -11.99 4.27
N ASP A 29 -4.92 -12.14 5.57
CA ASP A 29 -6.28 -12.31 6.08
C ASP A 29 -6.83 -11.04 6.74
N GLU A 30 -5.98 -10.03 6.94
CA GLU A 30 -6.37 -8.78 7.57
C GLU A 30 -5.66 -7.63 6.88
N ILE A 31 -6.42 -6.81 6.16
CA ILE A 31 -5.94 -5.65 5.42
C ILE A 31 -6.82 -4.48 5.80
N ASN A 32 -6.21 -3.38 6.23
CA ASN A 32 -6.89 -2.14 6.53
C ASN A 32 -6.83 -1.24 5.29
N TRP A 33 -7.95 -0.63 4.90
CA TRP A 33 -8.03 0.19 3.70
C TRP A 33 -8.66 1.54 4.00
N TYR A 34 -7.89 2.61 3.77
CA TYR A 34 -8.38 3.98 3.90
C TYR A 34 -9.02 4.44 2.61
N ILE A 35 -10.29 4.83 2.69
CA ILE A 35 -11.08 5.41 1.62
C ILE A 35 -11.74 6.67 2.15
N ARG A 36 -11.37 7.84 1.62
CA ARG A 36 -11.87 9.14 2.13
C ARG A 36 -13.34 9.44 1.83
N ASN A 37 -13.94 8.76 0.84
CA ASN A 37 -15.30 9.01 0.38
C ASN A 37 -16.23 7.92 0.93
N LYS A 38 -17.18 8.33 1.77
CA LYS A 38 -18.13 7.45 2.42
C LYS A 38 -19.05 6.74 1.44
N ASP A 39 -19.51 7.41 0.39
CA ASP A 39 -20.39 6.80 -0.63
C ASP A 39 -19.68 5.65 -1.34
N ASN A 40 -18.37 5.79 -1.57
CA ASN A 40 -17.56 4.70 -2.13
C ASN A 40 -17.41 3.54 -1.14
N ILE A 41 -17.27 3.81 0.16
CA ILE A 41 -17.23 2.76 1.20
C ILE A 41 -18.54 1.99 1.21
N ASP A 42 -19.68 2.69 1.24
CA ASP A 42 -21.00 2.09 1.26
C ASP A 42 -21.25 1.25 0.02
N PHE A 43 -20.87 1.77 -1.15
CA PHE A 43 -20.95 1.01 -2.40
C PHE A 43 -20.08 -0.25 -2.39
N ILE A 44 -18.80 -0.15 -1.99
CA ILE A 44 -17.88 -1.28 -1.93
C ILE A 44 -18.39 -2.33 -0.95
N THR A 45 -18.85 -1.91 0.22
CA THR A 45 -19.36 -2.81 1.27
C THR A 45 -20.58 -3.59 0.79
N LYS A 46 -21.45 -2.97 0.00
CA LYS A 46 -22.66 -3.59 -0.55
C LYS A 46 -22.38 -4.47 -1.74
N ASN A 47 -21.50 -4.06 -2.64
CA ASN A 47 -21.34 -4.66 -3.97
C ASN A 47 -20.04 -5.45 -4.15
N SER A 48 -19.09 -5.37 -3.21
CA SER A 48 -17.75 -5.99 -3.30
C SER A 48 -16.90 -5.50 -4.48
N HIS A 49 -17.21 -4.34 -5.06
CA HIS A 49 -16.50 -3.74 -6.18
C HIS A 49 -16.23 -2.26 -5.92
N ASN A 50 -15.09 -1.74 -6.41
CA ASN A 50 -14.84 -0.31 -6.39
C ASN A 50 -15.65 0.38 -7.50
N PRO A 51 -16.51 1.39 -7.20
CA PRO A 51 -17.38 2.00 -8.22
C PRO A 51 -16.63 2.77 -9.30
N ASN A 52 -15.44 3.29 -8.98
CA ASN A 52 -14.72 4.23 -9.83
C ASN A 52 -13.46 3.63 -10.49
N TYR A 53 -12.92 2.54 -9.92
CA TYR A 53 -11.63 2.00 -10.34
C TYR A 53 -11.66 0.48 -10.34
N LEU A 54 -11.23 -0.13 -11.45
CA LEU A 54 -11.16 -1.58 -11.60
C LEU A 54 -12.49 -2.25 -11.21
N SER A 55 -13.61 -1.74 -11.70
CA SER A 55 -14.97 -2.16 -11.32
C SER A 55 -15.26 -3.63 -11.58
N SER A 56 -14.47 -4.30 -12.44
CA SER A 56 -14.55 -5.75 -12.69
C SER A 56 -13.90 -6.60 -11.58
N VAL A 57 -13.14 -5.98 -10.65
CA VAL A 57 -12.46 -6.70 -9.57
C VAL A 57 -13.43 -6.96 -8.43
N GLU A 58 -13.70 -8.23 -8.15
CA GLU A 58 -14.38 -8.63 -6.92
C GLU A 58 -13.42 -8.62 -5.74
N LEU A 59 -13.75 -7.87 -4.70
CA LEU A 59 -12.94 -7.69 -3.50
C LEU A 59 -13.32 -8.71 -2.41
N LYS A 60 -12.33 -9.33 -1.79
CA LYS A 60 -12.53 -10.31 -0.71
C LYS A 60 -12.82 -9.60 0.62
N LEU A 61 -14.01 -8.99 0.77
CA LEU A 61 -14.37 -8.12 1.90
C LEU A 61 -14.15 -8.76 3.28
N LYS A 62 -14.27 -10.07 3.41
CA LYS A 62 -13.99 -10.79 4.68
C LYS A 62 -12.55 -10.58 5.19
N LYS A 63 -11.63 -10.16 4.32
CA LYS A 63 -10.22 -9.90 4.62
C LYS A 63 -9.88 -8.42 4.74
N ILE A 64 -10.84 -7.53 4.43
CA ILE A 64 -10.61 -6.10 4.27
C ILE A 64 -11.45 -5.33 5.29
N LYS A 65 -10.79 -4.52 6.11
CA LYS A 65 -11.41 -3.53 6.99
C LYS A 65 -11.29 -2.16 6.35
N ILE A 66 -12.41 -1.57 5.98
CA ILE A 66 -12.45 -0.25 5.35
C ILE A 66 -12.75 0.80 6.42
N SER A 67 -12.04 1.93 6.39
CA SER A 67 -12.31 3.09 7.23
C SER A 67 -12.15 4.39 6.45
N GLU A 68 -12.98 5.39 6.77
CA GLU A 68 -12.83 6.77 6.33
C GLU A 68 -11.88 7.58 7.23
N ASN A 69 -11.46 7.00 8.35
CA ASN A 69 -10.47 7.60 9.24
C ASN A 69 -9.09 7.00 8.97
N ILE A 70 -8.15 7.82 8.50
CA ILE A 70 -6.79 7.40 8.20
C ILE A 70 -6.05 6.89 9.45
N ASN A 71 -6.34 7.45 10.62
CA ASN A 71 -5.69 7.09 11.88
C ASN A 71 -6.09 5.67 12.34
N ASP A 72 -7.33 5.24 12.06
CA ASP A 72 -7.75 3.87 12.31
C ASP A 72 -6.95 2.88 11.47
N VAL A 73 -6.76 3.21 10.18
CA VAL A 73 -6.02 2.34 9.26
C VAL A 73 -4.54 2.27 9.65
N VAL A 74 -3.93 3.42 9.93
CA VAL A 74 -2.51 3.52 10.30
C VAL A 74 -2.25 2.87 11.66
N GLY A 75 -3.08 3.17 12.66
CA GLY A 75 -2.94 2.63 14.03
C GLY A 75 -3.05 1.11 14.09
N ASN A 76 -3.91 0.52 13.24
CA ASN A 76 -4.14 -0.93 13.20
C ASN A 76 -3.24 -1.69 12.21
N SER A 77 -2.21 -1.05 11.62
CA SER A 77 -1.33 -1.66 10.62
C SER A 77 0.13 -1.63 11.04
N ASP A 78 0.88 -2.66 10.66
CA ASP A 78 2.33 -2.75 10.84
C ASP A 78 3.05 -2.21 9.59
N VAL A 79 2.49 -2.45 8.42
CA VAL A 79 2.99 -2.01 7.11
C VAL A 79 1.98 -1.06 6.48
N ILE A 80 2.40 0.15 6.15
CA ILE A 80 1.55 1.18 5.57
C ILE A 80 1.99 1.44 4.13
N ILE A 81 1.09 1.22 3.20
CA ILE A 81 1.34 1.42 1.76
C ILE A 81 0.68 2.73 1.33
N ILE A 82 1.48 3.66 0.85
CA ILE A 82 1.00 4.95 0.36
C ILE A 82 0.79 4.86 -1.15
N ALA A 83 -0.48 4.80 -1.55
CA ALA A 83 -0.94 4.61 -2.94
C ALA A 83 -1.86 5.73 -3.41
N VAL A 84 -1.57 6.96 -3.02
CA VAL A 84 -2.23 8.18 -3.50
C VAL A 84 -1.35 8.86 -4.56
N PRO A 85 -1.91 9.65 -5.50
CA PRO A 85 -1.09 10.47 -6.39
C PRO A 85 -0.19 11.41 -5.60
N SER A 86 1.04 11.64 -6.10
CA SER A 86 2.06 12.47 -5.40
C SER A 86 1.56 13.88 -5.05
N GLU A 87 0.72 14.47 -5.89
CA GLU A 87 0.11 15.79 -5.65
C GLU A 87 -0.77 15.86 -4.38
N TYR A 88 -1.28 14.71 -3.91
CA TYR A 88 -2.14 14.65 -2.71
C TYR A 88 -1.42 14.11 -1.48
N VAL A 89 -0.20 13.59 -1.63
CA VAL A 89 0.47 12.86 -0.54
C VAL A 89 0.65 13.71 0.72
N ASN A 90 1.11 14.95 0.59
CA ASN A 90 1.28 15.84 1.75
C ASN A 90 -0.05 16.12 2.46
N LYS A 91 -1.12 16.31 1.71
CA LYS A 91 -2.46 16.54 2.26
C LYS A 91 -2.97 15.34 3.05
N GLU A 92 -2.73 14.13 2.53
CA GLU A 92 -3.17 12.90 3.22
C GLU A 92 -2.25 12.59 4.42
N MET A 93 -0.94 12.74 4.28
CA MET A 93 0.01 12.51 5.37
C MET A 93 -0.21 13.44 6.57
N LYS A 94 -0.56 14.71 6.34
CA LYS A 94 -0.88 15.68 7.42
C LYS A 94 -2.11 15.31 8.26
N LYS A 95 -2.95 14.38 7.84
CA LYS A 95 -4.09 13.87 8.61
C LYS A 95 -3.70 12.79 9.62
N ILE A 96 -2.48 12.24 9.49
CA ILE A 96 -1.98 11.20 10.39
C ILE A 96 -1.50 11.85 11.67
N GLU A 97 -2.20 11.57 12.77
CA GLU A 97 -1.94 12.10 14.10
C GLU A 97 -1.22 11.08 14.99
N VAL A 98 -1.28 9.80 14.61
CA VAL A 98 -0.58 8.73 15.34
C VAL A 98 0.89 8.68 14.94
N ASP A 99 1.75 8.30 15.89
CA ASP A 99 3.17 8.10 15.60
C ASP A 99 3.36 6.94 14.62
N ILE A 100 4.16 7.18 13.57
CA ILE A 100 4.47 6.21 12.53
C ILE A 100 5.97 5.91 12.40
N SER A 101 6.78 6.43 13.31
CA SER A 101 8.23 6.27 13.27
C SER A 101 8.69 4.81 13.31
N ASP A 102 7.95 3.95 14.01
CA ASP A 102 8.22 2.51 14.12
C ASP A 102 7.53 1.66 13.02
N LYS A 103 6.70 2.29 12.18
CA LYS A 103 5.97 1.58 11.15
C LYS A 103 6.86 1.27 9.94
N ILE A 104 6.52 0.20 9.25
CA ILE A 104 7.09 -0.08 7.93
C ILE A 104 6.31 0.71 6.90
N ILE A 105 6.98 1.60 6.18
CA ILE A 105 6.36 2.43 5.15
C ILE A 105 6.74 1.94 3.76
N MET A 106 5.73 1.72 2.93
CA MET A 106 5.93 1.29 1.55
C MET A 106 5.42 2.36 0.58
N CYS A 107 6.32 2.88 -0.24
CA CYS A 107 6.03 3.89 -1.25
C CYS A 107 5.52 3.22 -2.53
N ALA A 108 4.31 3.56 -2.94
CA ALA A 108 3.74 3.21 -4.25
C ALA A 108 3.47 4.46 -5.11
N LEU A 109 4.14 5.56 -4.78
CA LEU A 109 4.07 6.85 -5.48
C LEU A 109 5.05 6.86 -6.65
N LYS A 110 4.78 7.75 -7.61
CA LYS A 110 5.71 8.09 -8.68
C LYS A 110 6.16 9.55 -8.51
N GLY A 111 7.47 9.78 -8.65
CA GLY A 111 8.06 11.12 -8.62
C GLY A 111 8.35 11.65 -7.22
N LEU A 112 8.55 12.95 -7.13
CA LEU A 112 8.90 13.67 -5.92
C LEU A 112 7.65 14.10 -5.14
N VAL A 113 7.83 14.37 -3.85
CA VAL A 113 6.81 14.98 -3.00
C VAL A 113 6.74 16.47 -3.35
N PRO A 114 5.60 16.98 -3.84
CA PRO A 114 5.42 18.41 -4.07
C PRO A 114 5.69 19.22 -2.80
N GLU A 115 5.98 20.48 -2.93
CA GLU A 115 6.36 21.44 -1.87
C GLU A 115 7.76 21.21 -1.27
N THR A 116 8.20 19.95 -1.10
CA THR A 116 9.54 19.67 -0.54
C THR A 116 10.57 19.30 -1.60
N ASN A 117 10.13 18.84 -2.78
CA ASN A 117 10.96 18.31 -3.86
C ASN A 117 11.88 17.16 -3.42
N LEU A 118 11.52 16.47 -2.34
CA LEU A 118 12.23 15.31 -1.83
C LEU A 118 11.69 14.02 -2.45
N LEU A 119 12.53 13.00 -2.52
CA LEU A 119 12.07 11.62 -2.65
C LEU A 119 11.21 11.26 -1.43
N PHE A 120 10.20 10.40 -1.62
CA PHE A 120 9.27 10.12 -0.52
C PHE A 120 9.96 9.49 0.71
N GLY A 121 11.02 8.68 0.51
CA GLY A 121 11.82 8.15 1.61
C GLY A 121 12.52 9.23 2.44
N GLU A 122 13.13 10.21 1.77
CA GLU A 122 13.75 11.37 2.43
C GLU A 122 12.72 12.21 3.18
N HIS A 123 11.54 12.39 2.57
CA HIS A 123 10.42 13.09 3.20
C HIS A 123 9.96 12.38 4.47
N MET A 124 9.84 11.05 4.45
CA MET A 124 9.46 10.23 5.61
C MET A 124 10.49 10.30 6.73
N GLN A 125 11.80 10.24 6.40
CA GLN A 125 12.86 10.41 7.39
C GLN A 125 12.82 11.79 8.05
N LYS A 126 12.73 12.84 7.24
CA LYS A 126 12.84 14.23 7.69
C LYS A 126 11.64 14.69 8.51
N HIS A 127 10.43 14.29 8.14
CA HIS A 127 9.19 14.85 8.69
C HIS A 127 8.44 13.89 9.63
N TYR A 128 8.73 12.58 9.55
CA TYR A 128 8.02 11.54 10.32
C TYR A 128 8.96 10.62 11.10
N ASN A 129 10.28 10.89 11.10
CA ASN A 129 11.30 10.11 11.79
C ASN A 129 11.30 8.60 11.43
N VAL A 130 10.80 8.25 10.25
CA VAL A 130 10.82 6.86 9.78
C VAL A 130 12.23 6.47 9.38
N SER A 131 12.75 5.38 9.93
CA SER A 131 14.06 4.87 9.54
C SER A 131 14.06 4.39 8.09
N ILE A 132 15.17 4.64 7.35
CA ILE A 132 15.33 4.13 5.99
C ILE A 132 15.29 2.60 5.96
N ASP A 133 15.67 1.91 7.04
CA ASP A 133 15.60 0.47 7.18
C ASP A 133 14.16 -0.06 7.27
N ASN A 134 13.20 0.82 7.61
CA ASN A 134 11.77 0.55 7.63
C ASN A 134 11.05 1.09 6.39
N PHE A 135 11.80 1.57 5.40
CA PHE A 135 11.24 2.12 4.18
C PHE A 135 11.43 1.17 2.99
N LEU A 136 10.36 1.00 2.20
CA LEU A 136 10.36 0.20 0.99
C LEU A 136 9.74 1.00 -0.17
N VAL A 137 10.15 0.65 -1.38
CA VAL A 137 9.49 1.11 -2.61
C VAL A 137 8.88 -0.06 -3.34
N ILE A 138 7.74 0.17 -4.01
CA ILE A 138 7.12 -0.81 -4.91
C ILE A 138 7.04 -0.23 -6.30
N GLY A 139 7.55 -0.94 -7.27
CA GLY A 139 7.58 -0.55 -8.67
C GLY A 139 7.58 -1.76 -9.60
N GLY A 140 7.87 -1.51 -10.86
CA GLY A 140 7.96 -2.54 -11.89
C GLY A 140 6.96 -2.36 -13.03
N PRO A 141 7.10 -3.13 -14.11
CA PRO A 141 6.19 -3.12 -15.27
C PRO A 141 4.90 -3.86 -14.92
N CYS A 142 4.03 -3.19 -14.16
CA CYS A 142 2.77 -3.75 -13.68
C CYS A 142 1.69 -2.66 -13.73
N HIS A 143 0.66 -2.90 -14.52
CA HIS A 143 -0.49 -2.02 -14.63
C HIS A 143 -1.66 -2.54 -13.80
N ALA A 144 -2.39 -1.64 -13.15
CA ALA A 144 -3.52 -2.00 -12.29
C ALA A 144 -4.59 -2.82 -13.04
N GLU A 145 -4.81 -2.49 -14.30
CA GLU A 145 -5.76 -3.17 -15.19
C GLU A 145 -5.32 -4.60 -15.52
N GLU A 146 -4.02 -4.84 -15.64
CA GLU A 146 -3.48 -6.21 -15.86
C GLU A 146 -3.62 -7.05 -14.60
N VAL A 147 -3.38 -6.45 -13.43
CA VAL A 147 -3.65 -7.10 -12.13
C VAL A 147 -5.13 -7.44 -11.98
N ALA A 148 -6.01 -6.53 -12.39
CA ALA A 148 -7.46 -6.76 -12.37
C ALA A 148 -7.86 -8.00 -13.18
N LEU A 149 -7.23 -8.19 -14.34
CA LEU A 149 -7.44 -9.33 -15.24
C LEU A 149 -6.62 -10.58 -14.87
N GLU A 150 -5.89 -10.56 -13.75
CA GLU A 150 -5.00 -11.64 -13.31
C GLU A 150 -3.93 -12.04 -14.36
N LYS A 151 -3.53 -11.08 -15.22
CA LYS A 151 -2.41 -11.29 -16.13
C LYS A 151 -1.11 -11.37 -15.38
N LEU A 152 -0.21 -12.24 -15.85
CA LEU A 152 1.11 -12.39 -15.25
C LEU A 152 1.84 -11.04 -15.25
N SER A 153 2.13 -10.55 -14.07
CA SER A 153 2.74 -9.25 -13.85
C SER A 153 3.96 -9.37 -12.91
N TYR A 154 4.86 -8.41 -13.02
CA TYR A 154 6.11 -8.41 -12.27
C TYR A 154 6.22 -7.16 -11.42
N LEU A 155 6.44 -7.33 -10.13
CA LEU A 155 6.71 -6.26 -9.17
C LEU A 155 8.16 -6.34 -8.70
N THR A 156 8.75 -5.20 -8.45
CA THR A 156 10.01 -5.08 -7.70
C THR A 156 9.70 -4.37 -6.39
N ILE A 157 10.16 -4.92 -5.29
CA ILE A 157 10.13 -4.27 -3.98
C ILE A 157 11.58 -4.01 -3.60
N GLY A 158 11.90 -2.75 -3.34
CA GLY A 158 13.24 -2.28 -2.98
C GLY A 158 13.30 -1.81 -1.52
N SER A 159 14.41 -2.09 -0.84
CA SER A 159 14.71 -1.60 0.51
C SER A 159 16.20 -1.76 0.81
N SER A 160 16.79 -0.80 1.55
CA SER A 160 18.12 -0.95 2.14
C SER A 160 18.19 -2.17 3.08
N ASN A 161 17.07 -2.52 3.72
CA ASN A 161 16.92 -3.72 4.52
C ASN A 161 16.43 -4.90 3.68
N LEU A 162 17.36 -5.61 3.05
CA LEU A 162 17.05 -6.73 2.15
C LEU A 162 16.29 -7.88 2.86
N SER A 163 16.50 -8.08 4.16
CA SER A 163 15.78 -9.10 4.93
C SER A 163 14.31 -8.75 5.07
N LEU A 164 14.00 -7.50 5.41
CA LEU A 164 12.64 -6.96 5.44
C LEU A 164 12.01 -7.00 4.04
N CYS A 165 12.77 -6.58 3.02
CA CYS A 165 12.32 -6.59 1.63
C CYS A 165 11.86 -8.00 1.19
N LYS A 166 12.64 -9.05 1.47
CA LYS A 166 12.27 -10.44 1.16
C LYS A 166 11.02 -10.90 1.92
N LEU A 167 10.91 -10.54 3.21
CA LEU A 167 9.76 -10.87 4.04
C LEU A 167 8.46 -10.27 3.46
N ILE A 168 8.50 -8.98 3.10
CA ILE A 168 7.36 -8.26 2.53
C ILE A 168 7.04 -8.77 1.12
N SER A 169 8.06 -9.00 0.28
CA SER A 169 7.88 -9.51 -1.09
C SER A 169 7.10 -10.82 -1.13
N ALA A 170 7.32 -11.71 -0.16
CA ALA A 170 6.58 -12.97 -0.06
C ALA A 170 5.07 -12.78 0.18
N LYS A 171 4.64 -11.62 0.71
CA LYS A 171 3.23 -11.31 0.97
C LYS A 171 2.48 -10.83 -0.28
N PHE A 172 3.21 -10.39 -1.31
CA PHE A 172 2.64 -9.94 -2.58
C PHE A 172 2.65 -11.03 -3.66
N LYS A 173 3.51 -12.04 -3.52
CA LYS A 173 3.65 -13.09 -4.54
C LYS A 173 2.41 -13.99 -4.59
N CYS A 174 1.77 -14.10 -5.75
CA CYS A 174 0.64 -15.00 -5.98
C CYS A 174 0.69 -15.62 -7.39
N LYS A 175 -0.35 -16.33 -7.82
CA LYS A 175 -0.37 -17.04 -9.11
C LYS A 175 -0.13 -16.14 -10.33
N TYR A 176 -0.53 -14.85 -10.23
CA TYR A 176 -0.41 -13.86 -11.33
C TYR A 176 0.56 -12.72 -11.01
N ILE A 177 1.18 -12.70 -9.82
CA ILE A 177 2.18 -11.69 -9.43
C ILE A 177 3.49 -12.37 -9.05
N ASN A 178 4.55 -12.10 -9.83
CA ASN A 178 5.92 -12.39 -9.45
C ASN A 178 6.54 -11.16 -8.79
N VAL A 179 7.31 -11.38 -7.72
CA VAL A 179 7.95 -10.29 -6.98
C VAL A 179 9.44 -10.54 -6.89
N LYS A 180 10.22 -9.53 -7.27
CA LYS A 180 11.67 -9.45 -7.07
C LYS A 180 11.96 -8.55 -5.88
N ALA A 181 12.76 -9.03 -4.93
CA ALA A 181 13.34 -8.17 -3.90
C ALA A 181 14.64 -7.54 -4.43
N SER A 182 14.85 -6.26 -4.13
CA SER A 182 16.03 -5.48 -4.54
C SER A 182 16.54 -4.67 -3.35
N ASP A 183 17.81 -4.33 -3.37
CA ASP A 183 18.44 -3.35 -2.48
C ASP A 183 18.39 -1.91 -3.04
N ASP A 184 17.88 -1.76 -4.26
CA ASP A 184 17.62 -0.46 -4.88
C ASP A 184 16.32 0.16 -4.34
N VAL A 185 16.44 1.38 -3.84
CA VAL A 185 15.34 2.16 -3.23
C VAL A 185 15.03 3.45 -3.99
N ILE A 186 15.61 3.65 -5.17
CA ILE A 186 15.45 4.82 -6.03
C ILE A 186 14.70 4.44 -7.30
#